data_6a667189c30ef0b4dcf7544efcc3c155
#
_entry.id   6a667189c30ef0b4dcf7544efcc3c155
#
_cell.length_a   1.000
_cell.length_b   1.000
_cell.length_c   1.000
_cell.angle_alpha   90.00
_cell.angle_beta   90.00
_cell.angle_gamma   90.00
#
_symmetry.space_group_name_H-M   'P 1'
#
loop_
_entity.id
_entity.type
_entity.pdbx_description
1 polymer ?
#
loop_
_entity_poly.entity_id
_entity_poly.type
_entity_poly.pdbx_seq_one_letter_code
_entity_poly.pdbx_strand_id
1 'polypeptide(L)'
;QQFEQGMTELGQKEGIYSTDRPSFAKATAGKMYTLVMFPYPSGAGLHVGHVRVYTGTDVLARYYRMNGYSVLDPMGWDAFGLPAENAAIKEKKNPIDIVPRNIATFKGQMIKVGMSFDWDREFSTTDPSYYKWTQYLFIQLYKMGLLYKKMTSVYFCEFCKTGLAEEE
;
A
#
# COMPACT_ATOMS: atom_id res chain seq x y z
N GLN A 1 1.24 9.94 24.76
CA GLN A 1 0.19 9.35 23.89
C GLN A 1 -0.81 10.40 23.41
N GLN A 2 -1.54 11.12 24.29
CA GLN A 2 -2.51 12.15 23.86
C GLN A 2 -1.85 13.30 23.09
N PHE A 3 -0.68 13.76 23.53
CA PHE A 3 0.08 14.81 22.85
C PHE A 3 0.55 14.33 21.46
N GLU A 4 1.09 13.13 21.35
CA GLU A 4 1.56 12.54 20.10
C GLU A 4 0.42 12.35 19.11
N GLN A 5 -0.73 11.86 19.56
CA GLN A 5 -1.93 11.75 18.72
C GLN A 5 -2.40 13.12 18.23
N GLY A 6 -2.47 14.12 19.10
CA GLY A 6 -2.83 15.48 18.72
C GLY A 6 -1.88 16.11 17.69
N MET A 7 -0.57 15.84 17.80
CA MET A 7 0.43 16.31 16.82
C MET A 7 0.30 15.61 15.47
N THR A 8 -0.02 14.31 15.47
CA THR A 8 -0.26 13.56 14.23
C THR A 8 -1.52 14.05 13.51
N GLU A 9 -2.61 14.23 14.26
CA GLU A 9 -3.87 14.78 13.73
C GLU A 9 -3.70 16.19 13.18
N LEU A 10 -2.96 17.05 13.90
CA LEU A 10 -2.63 18.39 13.44
C LEU A 10 -1.83 18.35 12.14
N GLY A 11 -0.79 17.51 12.08
CA GLY A 11 0.04 17.35 10.89
C GLY A 11 -0.75 16.91 9.66
N GLN A 12 -1.71 16.00 9.83
CA GLN A 12 -2.61 15.58 8.76
C GLN A 12 -3.55 16.73 8.35
N LYS A 13 -4.18 17.40 9.30
CA LYS A 13 -5.10 18.52 9.06
C LYS A 13 -4.42 19.68 8.35
N GLU A 14 -3.20 20.00 8.72
CA GLU A 14 -2.40 21.05 8.10
C GLU A 14 -1.77 20.62 6.77
N GLY A 15 -1.92 19.37 6.36
CA GLY A 15 -1.37 18.82 5.11
C GLY A 15 0.16 18.80 5.07
N ILE A 16 0.83 18.68 6.25
CA ILE A 16 2.30 18.70 6.36
C ILE A 16 2.93 17.54 5.56
N TYR A 17 2.22 16.45 5.40
CA TYR A 17 2.70 15.25 4.72
C TYR A 17 2.32 15.19 3.24
N SER A 18 1.51 16.13 2.76
CA SER A 18 1.11 16.21 1.35
C SER A 18 2.30 16.54 0.45
N THR A 19 2.42 15.83 -0.66
CA THR A 19 3.47 16.05 -1.67
C THR A 19 3.36 17.44 -2.30
N ASP A 20 2.14 17.93 -2.47
CA ASP A 20 1.87 19.19 -3.16
C ASP A 20 2.02 20.41 -2.23
N ARG A 21 2.18 20.18 -0.94
CA ARG A 21 2.36 21.21 0.08
C ARG A 21 3.62 20.96 0.89
N PRO A 22 4.80 21.35 0.40
CA PRO A 22 6.03 21.20 1.17
C PRO A 22 5.92 21.97 2.49
N SER A 23 6.44 21.37 3.56
CA SER A 23 6.39 21.91 4.94
C SER A 23 7.02 23.30 5.11
N PHE A 24 7.75 23.77 4.10
CA PHE A 24 8.26 25.14 3.98
C PHE A 24 7.73 25.75 2.70
N ALA A 25 7.47 27.05 2.69
CA ALA A 25 6.71 27.78 1.67
C ALA A 25 7.12 27.60 0.18
N LYS A 26 8.26 26.95 -0.10
CA LYS A 26 8.66 26.41 -1.40
C LYS A 26 9.62 25.25 -1.20
N ALA A 27 9.41 24.13 -1.88
CA ALA A 27 10.43 23.09 -1.99
C ALA A 27 11.61 23.64 -2.79
N THR A 28 12.65 24.08 -2.09
CA THR A 28 13.83 24.71 -2.70
C THR A 28 14.92 23.71 -3.02
N ALA A 29 14.91 22.55 -2.35
CA ALA A 29 15.94 21.51 -2.48
C ALA A 29 15.65 20.47 -3.56
N GLY A 30 14.41 20.40 -4.08
CA GLY A 30 14.03 19.46 -5.13
C GLY A 30 12.89 18.50 -4.77
N LYS A 31 12.80 17.40 -5.51
CA LYS A 31 11.78 16.35 -5.35
C LYS A 31 12.44 15.05 -4.86
N MET A 32 11.79 14.36 -3.94
CA MET A 32 12.19 13.04 -3.46
C MET A 32 11.01 12.08 -3.52
N TYR A 33 11.26 10.87 -3.98
CA TYR A 33 10.30 9.78 -3.95
C TYR A 33 10.78 8.70 -2.97
N THR A 34 10.03 8.47 -1.92
CA THR A 34 10.23 7.35 -1.01
C THR A 34 9.28 6.23 -1.41
N LEU A 35 9.83 5.06 -1.68
CA LEU A 35 9.06 3.90 -2.12
C LEU A 35 9.15 2.80 -1.06
N VAL A 36 8.00 2.38 -0.56
CA VAL A 36 7.85 1.23 0.32
C VAL A 36 6.84 0.26 -0.26
N MET A 37 7.04 -1.04 -0.02
CA MET A 37 6.05 -2.05 -0.40
C MET A 37 4.75 -1.84 0.39
N PHE A 38 3.65 -1.67 -0.32
CA PHE A 38 2.34 -1.59 0.30
C PHE A 38 1.83 -2.98 0.72
N PRO A 39 1.04 -3.07 1.82
CA PRO A 39 0.67 -4.36 2.39
C PRO A 39 -0.50 -5.02 1.66
N TYR A 40 -0.62 -6.34 1.84
CA TYR A 40 -1.86 -7.06 1.58
C TYR A 40 -2.86 -6.79 2.71
N PRO A 41 -4.06 -6.27 2.44
CA PRO A 41 -5.08 -6.04 3.47
C PRO A 41 -5.85 -7.35 3.78
N SER A 42 -5.13 -8.45 4.03
CA SER A 42 -5.69 -9.79 4.20
C SER A 42 -5.75 -10.27 5.65
N GLY A 43 -5.13 -9.53 6.57
CA GLY A 43 -5.03 -9.91 7.97
C GLY A 43 -5.81 -9.00 8.92
N ALA A 44 -5.72 -9.32 10.21
CA ALA A 44 -6.36 -8.54 11.27
C ALA A 44 -5.70 -7.18 11.55
N GLY A 45 -4.55 -6.90 10.91
CA GLY A 45 -3.80 -5.66 11.06
C GLY A 45 -2.31 -5.81 10.78
N LEU A 46 -1.55 -4.75 11.08
CA LEU A 46 -0.11 -4.73 10.91
C LEU A 46 0.59 -5.71 11.84
N HIS A 47 1.66 -6.30 11.37
CA HIS A 47 2.63 -7.03 12.20
C HIS A 47 3.94 -6.24 12.32
N VAL A 48 4.83 -6.69 13.21
CA VAL A 48 6.10 -6.01 13.50
C VAL A 48 6.97 -5.80 12.23
N GLY A 49 6.93 -6.73 11.28
CA GLY A 49 7.64 -6.61 10.01
C GLY A 49 7.20 -5.37 9.19
N HIS A 50 5.90 -5.11 9.13
CA HIS A 50 5.36 -3.89 8.50
C HIS A 50 5.90 -2.63 9.19
N VAL A 51 5.78 -2.58 10.52
CA VAL A 51 6.23 -1.42 11.30
C VAL A 51 7.72 -1.15 11.09
N ARG A 52 8.54 -2.20 11.09
CA ARG A 52 9.99 -2.09 10.87
C ARG A 52 10.33 -1.43 9.52
N VAL A 53 9.70 -1.91 8.45
CA VAL A 53 9.99 -1.42 7.09
C VAL A 53 9.45 0.01 6.92
N TYR A 54 8.23 0.25 7.36
CA TYR A 54 7.58 1.56 7.20
C TYR A 54 8.24 2.65 8.04
N THR A 55 8.69 2.34 9.25
CA THR A 55 9.44 3.30 10.08
C THR A 55 10.73 3.73 9.40
N GLY A 56 11.44 2.82 8.74
CA GLY A 56 12.67 3.17 8.02
C GLY A 56 12.43 4.18 6.90
N THR A 57 11.41 3.97 6.09
CA THR A 57 11.03 4.90 5.02
C THR A 57 10.45 6.20 5.57
N ASP A 58 9.65 6.14 6.62
CA ASP A 58 9.08 7.33 7.28
C ASP A 58 10.16 8.27 7.84
N VAL A 59 11.21 7.71 8.43
CA VAL A 59 12.37 8.50 8.90
C VAL A 59 13.03 9.25 7.73
N LEU A 60 13.24 8.57 6.59
CA LEU A 60 13.81 9.20 5.39
C LEU A 60 12.87 10.29 4.83
N ALA A 61 11.58 10.00 4.73
CA ALA A 61 10.59 10.96 4.25
C ALA A 61 10.59 12.24 5.11
N ARG A 62 10.59 12.10 6.44
CA ARG A 62 10.67 13.23 7.37
C ARG A 62 11.97 13.99 7.24
N TYR A 63 13.10 13.30 7.15
CA TYR A 63 14.40 13.91 6.96
C TYR A 63 14.43 14.80 5.71
N TYR A 64 13.98 14.29 4.57
CA TYR A 64 13.96 15.06 3.32
C TYR A 64 12.96 16.21 3.37
N ARG A 65 11.78 16.04 3.99
CA ARG A 65 10.84 17.15 4.20
C ARG A 65 11.45 18.26 5.04
N MET A 66 12.13 17.93 6.15
CA MET A 66 12.83 18.91 6.98
C MET A 66 13.97 19.64 6.26
N ASN A 67 14.55 19.01 5.24
CA ASN A 67 15.57 19.61 4.39
C ASN A 67 14.99 20.34 3.16
N GLY A 68 13.69 20.62 3.13
CA GLY A 68 13.05 21.44 2.11
C GLY A 68 12.72 20.72 0.80
N TYR A 69 12.74 19.36 0.78
CA TYR A 69 12.28 18.60 -0.38
C TYR A 69 10.76 18.46 -0.41
N SER A 70 10.19 18.47 -1.61
CA SER A 70 8.86 17.93 -1.87
C SER A 70 8.97 16.40 -1.91
N VAL A 71 8.36 15.71 -0.94
CA VAL A 71 8.50 14.26 -0.80
C VAL A 71 7.20 13.55 -1.18
N LEU A 72 7.27 12.71 -2.21
CA LEU A 72 6.22 11.77 -2.56
C LEU A 72 6.42 10.48 -1.75
N ASP A 73 5.56 10.26 -0.78
CA ASP A 73 5.55 9.09 0.12
C ASP A 73 4.14 8.50 0.22
N PRO A 74 3.63 7.91 -0.87
CA PRO A 74 2.27 7.39 -0.92
C PRO A 74 2.16 6.05 -0.21
N MET A 75 0.95 5.71 0.24
CA MET A 75 0.57 4.39 0.69
C MET A 75 -0.49 3.80 -0.23
N GLY A 76 -0.40 2.48 -0.44
CA GLY A 76 -1.35 1.73 -1.24
C GLY A 76 -1.74 0.41 -0.58
N TRP A 77 -2.64 -0.31 -1.25
CA TRP A 77 -3.18 -1.59 -0.80
C TRP A 77 -3.10 -2.61 -1.93
N ASP A 78 -2.33 -3.68 -1.71
CA ASP A 78 -2.28 -4.82 -2.64
C ASP A 78 -3.45 -5.75 -2.34
N ALA A 79 -4.59 -5.39 -2.92
CA ALA A 79 -5.89 -5.94 -2.52
C ALA A 79 -6.40 -7.08 -3.40
N PHE A 80 -5.69 -7.43 -4.49
CA PHE A 80 -5.97 -8.60 -5.30
C PHE A 80 -5.25 -9.85 -4.81
N GLY A 81 -5.70 -11.01 -5.27
CA GLY A 81 -5.00 -12.29 -5.17
C GLY A 81 -5.37 -13.14 -3.97
N LEU A 82 -4.68 -14.26 -3.84
CA LEU A 82 -4.95 -15.31 -2.86
C LEU A 82 -4.99 -14.84 -1.41
N PRO A 83 -4.15 -13.91 -0.94
CA PRO A 83 -4.24 -13.45 0.44
C PRO A 83 -5.61 -12.88 0.82
N ALA A 84 -6.18 -12.04 -0.05
CA ALA A 84 -7.52 -11.47 0.16
C ALA A 84 -8.62 -12.53 0.04
N GLU A 85 -8.52 -13.40 -0.96
CA GLU A 85 -9.47 -14.49 -1.20
C GLU A 85 -9.47 -15.51 -0.06
N ASN A 86 -8.31 -15.95 0.41
CA ASN A 86 -8.18 -16.88 1.53
C ASN A 86 -8.74 -16.29 2.84
N ALA A 87 -8.52 -14.99 3.08
CA ALA A 87 -9.11 -14.29 4.23
C ALA A 87 -10.65 -14.30 4.13
N ALA A 88 -11.18 -14.05 2.94
CA ALA A 88 -12.61 -14.06 2.68
C ALA A 88 -13.24 -15.45 2.87
N ILE A 89 -12.58 -16.50 2.39
CA ILE A 89 -13.01 -17.90 2.58
C ILE A 89 -13.07 -18.24 4.07
N LYS A 90 -12.03 -17.90 4.84
CA LYS A 90 -11.98 -18.13 6.30
C LYS A 90 -13.14 -17.44 7.04
N GLU A 91 -13.46 -16.22 6.64
CA GLU A 91 -14.56 -15.46 7.24
C GLU A 91 -15.93 -15.78 6.63
N LYS A 92 -16.01 -16.60 5.59
CA LYS A 92 -17.23 -16.90 4.82
C LYS A 92 -17.94 -15.65 4.31
N LYS A 93 -17.16 -14.68 3.81
CA LYS A 93 -17.63 -13.40 3.29
C LYS A 93 -17.05 -13.13 1.91
N ASN A 94 -17.59 -12.11 1.23
CA ASN A 94 -17.03 -11.67 -0.04
C ASN A 94 -15.78 -10.79 0.20
N PRO A 95 -14.70 -10.94 -0.59
CA PRO A 95 -13.54 -10.06 -0.52
C PRO A 95 -13.90 -8.57 -0.60
N ILE A 96 -14.91 -8.20 -1.37
CA ILE A 96 -15.38 -6.81 -1.53
C ILE A 96 -15.85 -6.18 -0.21
N ASP A 97 -16.30 -7.01 0.75
CA ASP A 97 -16.77 -6.54 2.05
C ASP A 97 -15.64 -6.52 3.10
N ILE A 98 -14.68 -7.43 2.95
CA ILE A 98 -13.61 -7.62 3.93
C ILE A 98 -12.46 -6.66 3.69
N VAL A 99 -12.05 -6.49 2.44
CA VAL A 99 -10.88 -5.69 2.08
C VAL A 99 -11.01 -4.24 2.54
N PRO A 100 -12.12 -3.51 2.32
CA PRO A 100 -12.24 -2.14 2.82
C PRO A 100 -12.17 -2.03 4.35
N ARG A 101 -12.74 -2.99 5.06
CA ARG A 101 -12.67 -3.05 6.53
C ARG A 101 -11.23 -3.24 7.01
N ASN A 102 -10.50 -4.14 6.38
CA ASN A 102 -9.11 -4.41 6.73
C ASN A 102 -8.22 -3.20 6.40
N ILE A 103 -8.41 -2.56 5.26
CA ILE A 103 -7.74 -1.31 4.89
C ILE A 103 -7.95 -0.25 5.98
N ALA A 104 -9.18 -0.03 6.43
CA ALA A 104 -9.47 0.93 7.49
C ALA A 104 -8.72 0.60 8.79
N THR A 105 -8.62 -0.68 9.14
CA THR A 105 -7.87 -1.15 10.32
C THR A 105 -6.37 -0.87 10.17
N PHE A 106 -5.76 -1.25 9.05
CA PHE A 106 -4.34 -1.02 8.76
C PHE A 106 -4.01 0.47 8.78
N LYS A 107 -4.80 1.29 8.07
CA LYS A 107 -4.65 2.74 8.03
C LYS A 107 -4.73 3.35 9.42
N GLY A 108 -5.73 2.96 10.21
CA GLY A 108 -5.88 3.43 11.59
C GLY A 108 -4.68 3.07 12.47
N GLN A 109 -4.08 1.90 12.28
CA GLN A 109 -2.86 1.49 12.98
C GLN A 109 -1.64 2.31 12.53
N MET A 110 -1.45 2.53 11.23
CA MET A 110 -0.37 3.37 10.69
C MET A 110 -0.44 4.79 11.23
N ILE A 111 -1.64 5.37 11.28
CA ILE A 111 -1.88 6.70 11.85
C ILE A 111 -1.53 6.72 13.34
N LYS A 112 -1.93 5.71 14.11
CA LYS A 112 -1.61 5.60 15.55
C LYS A 112 -0.11 5.48 15.83
N VAL A 113 0.63 4.82 14.96
CA VAL A 113 2.10 4.72 15.04
C VAL A 113 2.76 6.05 14.62
N GLY A 114 2.02 6.95 13.99
CA GLY A 114 2.50 8.25 13.56
C GLY A 114 3.18 8.28 12.20
N MET A 115 2.90 7.33 11.32
CA MET A 115 3.44 7.30 9.96
C MET A 115 3.01 8.54 9.16
N SER A 116 3.95 9.14 8.44
CA SER A 116 3.77 10.40 7.71
C SER A 116 3.48 10.23 6.22
N PHE A 117 2.73 9.19 5.86
CA PHE A 117 2.33 8.96 4.49
C PHE A 117 1.47 10.09 3.92
N ASP A 118 1.60 10.33 2.61
CA ASP A 118 0.72 11.22 1.86
C ASP A 118 -0.61 10.51 1.55
N TRP A 119 -1.56 10.63 2.47
CA TRP A 119 -2.87 9.99 2.38
C TRP A 119 -3.76 10.55 1.27
N ASP A 120 -3.45 11.73 0.73
CA ASP A 120 -4.15 12.29 -0.42
C ASP A 120 -3.84 11.49 -1.70
N ARG A 121 -2.75 10.72 -1.66
CA ARG A 121 -2.30 9.85 -2.76
C ARG A 121 -2.45 8.36 -2.45
N GLU A 122 -3.32 8.04 -1.51
CA GLU A 122 -3.70 6.66 -1.20
C GLU A 122 -4.36 5.99 -2.41
N PHE A 123 -4.05 4.72 -2.65
CA PHE A 123 -4.64 3.94 -3.74
C PHE A 123 -4.85 2.49 -3.36
N SER A 124 -5.69 1.80 -4.12
CA SER A 124 -5.86 0.34 -4.04
C SER A 124 -5.67 -0.29 -5.42
N THR A 125 -5.02 -1.43 -5.47
CA THR A 125 -4.85 -2.17 -6.74
C THR A 125 -6.17 -2.65 -7.33
N THR A 126 -7.22 -2.76 -6.50
CA THR A 126 -8.58 -3.11 -6.92
C THR A 126 -9.40 -1.92 -7.43
N ASP A 127 -8.87 -0.72 -7.37
CA ASP A 127 -9.52 0.45 -7.94
C ASP A 127 -9.46 0.40 -9.47
N PRO A 128 -10.58 0.59 -10.19
CA PRO A 128 -10.60 0.65 -11.65
C PRO A 128 -9.65 1.68 -12.24
N SER A 129 -9.45 2.79 -11.55
CA SER A 129 -8.50 3.84 -11.97
C SER A 129 -7.05 3.36 -11.94
N TYR A 130 -6.74 2.37 -11.10
CA TYR A 130 -5.42 1.76 -10.98
C TYR A 130 -5.26 0.57 -11.94
N TYR A 131 -6.10 -0.46 -11.88
CA TYR A 131 -5.88 -1.69 -12.64
C TYR A 131 -6.08 -1.54 -14.16
N LYS A 132 -6.77 -0.49 -14.61
CA LYS A 132 -6.83 -0.17 -16.06
C LYS A 132 -5.44 -0.07 -16.70
N TRP A 133 -4.43 0.38 -15.95
CA TRP A 133 -3.07 0.48 -16.46
C TRP A 133 -2.39 -0.88 -16.59
N THR A 134 -2.65 -1.80 -15.67
CA THR A 134 -2.22 -3.19 -15.78
C THR A 134 -2.86 -3.86 -17.01
N GLN A 135 -4.15 -3.65 -17.22
CA GLN A 135 -4.86 -4.12 -18.41
C GLN A 135 -4.29 -3.50 -19.69
N TYR A 136 -4.00 -2.21 -19.68
CA TYR A 136 -3.38 -1.53 -20.81
C TYR A 136 -2.02 -2.14 -21.16
N LEU A 137 -1.14 -2.33 -20.19
CA LEU A 137 0.17 -2.96 -20.39
C LEU A 137 0.03 -4.39 -20.94
N PHE A 138 -0.88 -5.19 -20.40
CA PHE A 138 -1.18 -6.51 -20.92
C PHE A 138 -1.56 -6.46 -22.40
N ILE A 139 -2.45 -5.55 -22.80
CA ILE A 139 -2.86 -5.38 -24.19
C ILE A 139 -1.67 -4.96 -25.08
N GLN A 140 -0.78 -4.07 -24.60
CA GLN A 140 0.41 -3.71 -25.37
C GLN A 140 1.34 -4.92 -25.60
N LEU A 141 1.61 -5.69 -24.55
CA LEU A 141 2.42 -6.92 -24.65
C LEU A 141 1.80 -7.93 -25.60
N TYR A 142 0.46 -8.10 -25.55
CA TYR A 142 -0.26 -8.94 -26.50
C TYR A 142 -0.09 -8.49 -27.96
N LYS A 143 -0.27 -7.19 -28.22
CA LYS A 143 -0.08 -6.60 -29.55
C LYS A 143 1.35 -6.75 -30.08
N MET A 144 2.33 -6.78 -29.19
CA MET A 144 3.74 -7.02 -29.53
C MET A 144 4.08 -8.50 -29.78
N GLY A 145 3.12 -9.41 -29.60
CA GLY A 145 3.34 -10.85 -29.72
C GLY A 145 4.16 -11.48 -28.59
N LEU A 146 4.30 -10.79 -27.48
CA LEU A 146 5.09 -11.25 -26.31
C LEU A 146 4.27 -12.14 -25.36
N LEU A 147 2.96 -12.26 -25.56
CA LEU A 147 2.08 -13.08 -24.74
C LEU A 147 1.61 -14.32 -25.51
N TYR A 148 1.67 -15.45 -24.84
CA TYR A 148 1.13 -16.70 -25.36
C TYR A 148 0.49 -17.52 -24.24
N LYS A 149 -0.47 -18.36 -24.58
CA LYS A 149 -1.14 -19.28 -23.65
C LYS A 149 -0.41 -20.62 -23.64
N LYS A 150 -0.06 -21.11 -22.46
CA LYS A 150 0.65 -22.38 -22.26
C LYS A 150 0.10 -23.14 -21.06
N MET A 151 0.03 -24.47 -21.17
CA MET A 151 -0.16 -25.34 -20.01
C MET A 151 1.16 -25.44 -19.24
N THR A 152 1.11 -25.32 -17.93
CA THR A 152 2.26 -25.47 -17.05
C THR A 152 1.87 -26.20 -15.78
N SER A 153 2.83 -26.87 -15.14
CA SER A 153 2.63 -27.49 -13.83
C SER A 153 2.63 -26.40 -12.76
N VAL A 154 1.78 -26.57 -11.76
CA VAL A 154 1.71 -25.69 -10.58
C VAL A 154 1.75 -26.57 -9.32
N TYR A 155 2.34 -26.07 -8.26
CA TYR A 155 2.19 -26.67 -6.95
C TYR A 155 0.76 -26.45 -6.47
N PHE A 156 0.10 -27.52 -6.05
CA PHE A 156 -1.31 -27.46 -5.65
C PHE A 156 -1.52 -28.26 -4.38
N CYS A 157 -2.12 -27.63 -3.38
CA CYS A 157 -2.53 -28.30 -2.16
C CYS A 157 -3.93 -28.88 -2.32
N GLU A 158 -4.06 -30.19 -2.33
CA GLU A 158 -5.37 -30.87 -2.42
C GLU A 158 -6.23 -30.65 -1.18
N PHE A 159 -5.61 -30.44 -0.02
CA PHE A 159 -6.31 -30.19 1.23
C PHE A 159 -6.89 -28.76 1.27
N CYS A 160 -6.06 -27.75 1.00
CA CYS A 160 -6.48 -26.33 0.97
C CYS A 160 -7.19 -25.97 -0.34
N LYS A 161 -7.09 -26.81 -1.38
CA LYS A 161 -7.61 -26.58 -2.75
C LYS A 161 -7.17 -25.26 -3.35
N THR A 162 -5.90 -24.92 -3.16
CA THR A 162 -5.29 -23.68 -3.65
C THR A 162 -3.92 -23.95 -4.26
N GLY A 163 -3.50 -23.09 -5.19
CA GLY A 163 -2.11 -23.05 -5.66
C GLY A 163 -1.18 -22.57 -4.57
N LEU A 164 0.03 -23.13 -4.53
CA LEU A 164 1.08 -22.77 -3.58
C LEU A 164 2.20 -22.03 -4.29
N ALA A 165 2.86 -21.11 -3.58
CA ALA A 165 4.14 -20.57 -3.99
C ALA A 165 5.27 -21.57 -3.65
N GLU A 166 6.47 -21.37 -4.23
CA GLU A 166 7.61 -22.27 -3.97
C GLU A 166 8.06 -22.29 -2.50
N GLU A 167 7.76 -21.21 -1.77
CA GLU A 167 8.12 -21.04 -0.37
C GLU A 167 7.09 -21.62 0.62
N GLU A 168 5.95 -22.09 0.13
CA GLU A 168 4.87 -22.71 0.90
C GLU A 168 4.89 -24.25 0.72
#